data_aea2a4857a5234095f8b8012a840616b
#
_entry.id   aea2a4857a5234095f8b8012a840616b
#
_cell.length_a   1.000
_cell.length_b   1.000
_cell.length_c   1.000
_cell.angle_alpha   90.00
_cell.angle_beta   90.00
_cell.angle_gamma   90.00
#
_symmetry.space_group_name_H-M   'P 1'
#
loop_
_entity.id
_entity.type
_entity.pdbx_description
1 polymer ?
#
loop_
_entity_poly.entity_id
_entity_poly.type
_entity_poly.pdbx_seq_one_letter_code
_entity_poly.pdbx_strand_id
1 'polypeptide(L)'
;VISNRAIEIMGGKKGKKKPVHPNDHVNKSQSTNDVFPSAIHIAVAMETRNKLLPSLLLLSKELKKKVSKFKNIVKIGRTHLQDATPLTLGQEFSGYNNQVEEGISRIKNSLEEIYFLAQGGTAVGTGINTKKNFDKKIVKEIKKQSKINFKPAKNKFSALATHDAIAVSYTHLRAH
;
A
#
# COMPACT_ATOMS: atom_id res chain seq x y z
N VAL A 1 4.49 6.62 -23.80
CA VAL A 1 3.35 5.82 -24.29
C VAL A 1 2.15 6.71 -24.57
N ILE A 2 1.59 7.45 -23.58
CA ILE A 2 0.36 8.26 -23.72
C ILE A 2 0.45 9.28 -24.85
N SER A 3 1.54 10.06 -24.93
CA SER A 3 1.75 11.04 -26.00
C SER A 3 1.72 10.39 -27.38
N ASN A 4 2.41 9.26 -27.56
CA ASN A 4 2.41 8.53 -28.83
C ASN A 4 1.01 8.04 -29.23
N ARG A 5 0.25 7.54 -28.25
CA ARG A 5 -1.14 7.10 -28.53
C ARG A 5 -2.04 8.27 -28.90
N ALA A 6 -1.90 9.39 -28.21
CA ALA A 6 -2.64 10.61 -28.57
C ALA A 6 -2.31 11.10 -30.00
N ILE A 7 -1.02 11.07 -30.37
CA ILE A 7 -0.56 11.43 -31.72
C ILE A 7 -1.20 10.51 -32.80
N GLU A 8 -1.23 9.19 -32.54
CA GLU A 8 -1.88 8.22 -33.46
C GLU A 8 -3.39 8.51 -33.62
N ILE A 9 -4.11 8.77 -32.51
CA ILE A 9 -5.54 9.08 -32.54
C ILE A 9 -5.81 10.37 -33.33
N MET A 10 -4.89 11.33 -33.27
CA MET A 10 -4.98 12.61 -34.02
C MET A 10 -4.45 12.50 -35.45
N GLY A 11 -4.19 11.28 -35.96
CA GLY A 11 -3.72 11.06 -37.35
C GLY A 11 -2.24 11.39 -37.59
N GLY A 12 -1.47 11.62 -36.53
CA GLY A 12 -0.04 11.92 -36.62
C GLY A 12 0.86 10.67 -36.60
N LYS A 13 2.14 10.88 -36.94
CA LYS A 13 3.14 9.81 -36.99
C LYS A 13 3.73 9.57 -35.59
N LYS A 14 3.63 8.35 -35.09
CA LYS A 14 4.25 7.89 -33.83
C LYS A 14 5.74 8.24 -33.77
N GLY A 15 6.21 8.66 -32.61
CA GLY A 15 7.61 9.10 -32.39
C GLY A 15 7.87 10.57 -32.74
N LYS A 16 6.97 11.25 -33.43
CA LYS A 16 7.00 12.69 -33.57
C LYS A 16 6.43 13.34 -32.32
N LYS A 17 7.07 14.38 -31.82
CA LYS A 17 6.61 15.10 -30.61
C LYS A 17 5.50 16.13 -30.90
N LYS A 18 4.87 16.03 -32.08
CA LYS A 18 3.76 16.88 -32.55
C LYS A 18 2.62 15.99 -33.02
N PRO A 19 1.34 16.36 -32.82
CA PRO A 19 0.85 17.56 -32.13
C PRO A 19 0.90 17.48 -30.59
N VAL A 20 1.21 16.32 -30.00
CA VAL A 20 1.26 16.12 -28.54
C VAL A 20 2.70 15.86 -28.06
N HIS A 21 3.26 16.83 -27.31
CA HIS A 21 4.59 16.67 -26.73
C HIS A 21 4.52 15.92 -25.37
N PRO A 22 5.39 14.93 -25.10
CA PRO A 22 5.34 14.14 -23.88
C PRO A 22 5.53 14.98 -22.60
N ASN A 23 6.45 15.95 -22.60
CA ASN A 23 6.73 16.75 -21.41
C ASN A 23 5.83 17.97 -21.28
N ASP A 24 5.52 18.66 -22.41
CA ASP A 24 4.80 19.93 -22.38
C ASP A 24 3.28 19.74 -22.23
N HIS A 25 2.76 18.59 -22.64
CA HIS A 25 1.32 18.30 -22.60
C HIS A 25 0.96 17.17 -21.63
N VAL A 26 1.65 16.01 -21.69
CA VAL A 26 1.28 14.82 -20.94
C VAL A 26 1.88 14.85 -19.53
N ASN A 27 3.20 15.06 -19.42
CA ASN A 27 3.93 15.07 -18.13
C ASN A 27 4.02 16.46 -17.50
N LYS A 28 3.16 17.38 -17.90
CA LYS A 28 3.14 18.75 -17.37
C LYS A 28 2.87 18.74 -15.85
N SER A 29 3.65 19.54 -15.12
CA SER A 29 3.54 19.66 -13.65
C SER A 29 3.87 18.38 -12.89
N GLN A 30 4.62 17.46 -13.47
CA GLN A 30 5.02 16.18 -12.87
C GLN A 30 6.51 15.92 -13.06
N SER A 31 7.07 15.10 -12.19
CA SER A 31 8.42 14.55 -12.28
C SER A 31 8.37 13.05 -11.98
N THR A 32 9.34 12.29 -12.43
CA THR A 32 9.52 10.90 -11.97
C THR A 32 9.71 10.87 -10.44
N ASN A 33 10.31 11.90 -9.86
CA ASN A 33 10.61 11.97 -8.44
C ASN A 33 9.38 12.02 -7.54
N ASP A 34 8.26 12.61 -7.97
CA ASP A 34 7.00 12.59 -7.22
C ASP A 34 5.99 11.54 -7.72
N VAL A 35 6.04 11.20 -9.02
CA VAL A 35 5.12 10.22 -9.62
C VAL A 35 5.46 8.80 -9.18
N PHE A 36 6.75 8.41 -9.22
CA PHE A 36 7.17 7.05 -8.87
C PHE A 36 6.86 6.67 -7.42
N PRO A 37 7.25 7.45 -6.39
CA PRO A 37 6.86 7.17 -5.01
C PRO A 37 5.34 7.17 -4.81
N SER A 38 4.62 8.08 -5.45
CA SER A 38 3.15 8.08 -5.38
C SER A 38 2.55 6.81 -5.99
N ALA A 39 3.09 6.34 -7.12
CA ALA A 39 2.63 5.10 -7.76
C ALA A 39 2.87 3.86 -6.87
N ILE A 40 4.02 3.79 -6.18
CA ILE A 40 4.31 2.72 -5.21
C ILE A 40 3.29 2.75 -4.07
N HIS A 41 3.04 3.91 -3.45
CA HIS A 41 2.07 4.05 -2.38
C HIS A 41 0.66 3.65 -2.82
N ILE A 42 0.23 4.06 -4.01
CA ILE A 42 -1.07 3.70 -4.57
C ILE A 42 -1.17 2.18 -4.78
N ALA A 43 -0.16 1.57 -5.40
CA ALA A 43 -0.14 0.14 -5.68
C ALA A 43 -0.19 -0.68 -4.37
N VAL A 44 0.65 -0.34 -3.39
CA VAL A 44 0.67 -1.02 -2.08
C VAL A 44 -0.67 -0.87 -1.37
N ALA A 45 -1.25 0.33 -1.34
CA ALA A 45 -2.54 0.55 -0.70
C ALA A 45 -3.67 -0.26 -1.36
N MET A 46 -3.70 -0.31 -2.70
CA MET A 46 -4.71 -1.06 -3.45
C MET A 46 -4.59 -2.56 -3.22
N GLU A 47 -3.39 -3.13 -3.35
CA GLU A 47 -3.16 -4.56 -3.15
C GLU A 47 -3.41 -4.98 -1.70
N THR A 48 -2.98 -4.16 -0.74
CA THR A 48 -3.23 -4.44 0.69
C THR A 48 -4.73 -4.45 1.00
N ARG A 49 -5.49 -3.47 0.53
CA ARG A 49 -6.93 -3.40 0.81
C ARG A 49 -7.73 -4.47 0.06
N ASN A 50 -7.39 -4.71 -1.19
CA ASN A 50 -8.23 -5.53 -2.06
C ASN A 50 -7.89 -7.02 -1.99
N LYS A 51 -6.65 -7.38 -1.60
CA LYS A 51 -6.19 -8.77 -1.56
C LYS A 51 -5.68 -9.19 -0.19
N LEU A 52 -4.70 -8.49 0.37
CA LEU A 52 -4.02 -8.93 1.58
C LEU A 52 -4.96 -8.95 2.80
N LEU A 53 -5.62 -7.85 3.10
CA LEU A 53 -6.53 -7.79 4.25
C LEU A 53 -7.69 -8.79 4.17
N PRO A 54 -8.40 -8.96 3.03
CA PRO A 54 -9.40 -10.02 2.90
C PRO A 54 -8.85 -11.42 3.13
N SER A 55 -7.64 -11.72 2.62
CA SER A 55 -7.00 -13.03 2.81
C SER A 55 -6.63 -13.30 4.27
N LEU A 56 -6.10 -12.30 4.98
CA LEU A 56 -5.78 -12.41 6.41
C LEU A 56 -7.05 -12.57 7.27
N LEU A 57 -8.13 -11.86 6.93
CA LEU A 57 -9.41 -12.01 7.61
C LEU A 57 -10.00 -13.40 7.40
N LEU A 58 -9.86 -13.97 6.20
CA LEU A 58 -10.25 -15.35 5.93
C LEU A 58 -9.43 -16.34 6.76
N LEU A 59 -8.10 -16.15 6.80
CA LEU A 59 -7.21 -16.99 7.62
C LEU A 59 -7.61 -16.94 9.10
N SER A 60 -7.80 -15.75 9.67
CA SER A 60 -8.26 -15.59 11.06
C SER A 60 -9.59 -16.31 11.30
N LYS A 61 -10.55 -16.17 10.38
CA LYS A 61 -11.84 -16.87 10.49
C LYS A 61 -11.68 -18.40 10.52
N GLU A 62 -10.81 -18.95 9.67
CA GLU A 62 -10.60 -20.41 9.65
C GLU A 62 -9.82 -20.89 10.90
N LEU A 63 -8.85 -20.12 11.39
CA LEU A 63 -8.15 -20.41 12.64
C LEU A 63 -9.13 -20.42 13.82
N LYS A 64 -10.04 -19.46 13.93
CA LYS A 64 -11.10 -19.44 14.97
C LYS A 64 -11.96 -20.70 14.96
N LYS A 65 -12.32 -21.20 13.77
CA LYS A 65 -13.03 -22.47 13.66
C LYS A 65 -12.21 -23.64 14.23
N LYS A 66 -10.89 -23.64 13.98
CA LYS A 66 -9.99 -24.68 14.54
C LYS A 66 -9.84 -24.55 16.06
N VAL A 67 -9.74 -23.34 16.59
CA VAL A 67 -9.77 -23.10 18.04
C VAL A 67 -10.98 -23.78 18.68
N SER A 68 -12.18 -23.53 18.16
CA SER A 68 -13.40 -24.13 18.68
C SER A 68 -13.45 -25.65 18.49
N LYS A 69 -13.05 -26.14 17.32
CA LYS A 69 -13.05 -27.59 17.02
C LYS A 69 -12.08 -28.38 17.92
N PHE A 70 -10.92 -27.81 18.24
CA PHE A 70 -9.85 -28.48 18.95
C PHE A 70 -9.79 -28.16 20.45
N LYS A 71 -10.76 -27.47 21.00
CA LYS A 71 -10.78 -26.98 22.39
C LYS A 71 -10.60 -28.09 23.45
N ASN A 72 -11.03 -29.30 23.13
CA ASN A 72 -10.98 -30.45 24.07
C ASN A 72 -9.88 -31.46 23.71
N ILE A 73 -9.04 -31.21 22.71
CA ILE A 73 -7.96 -32.11 22.32
C ILE A 73 -6.74 -31.74 23.16
N VAL A 74 -6.43 -32.57 24.15
CA VAL A 74 -5.26 -32.39 25.00
C VAL A 74 -4.00 -32.85 24.27
N LYS A 75 -2.94 -32.07 24.36
CA LYS A 75 -1.61 -32.37 23.86
C LYS A 75 -0.53 -31.96 24.88
N ILE A 76 0.68 -32.47 24.70
CA ILE A 76 1.83 -32.00 25.48
C ILE A 76 2.31 -30.64 24.95
N GLY A 77 2.58 -29.70 25.83
CA GLY A 77 3.34 -28.49 25.56
C GLY A 77 4.83 -28.75 25.55
N ARG A 78 5.62 -27.87 24.96
CA ARG A 78 7.08 -27.98 24.93
C ARG A 78 7.73 -26.67 25.33
N THR A 79 8.77 -26.77 26.14
CA THR A 79 9.70 -25.68 26.49
C THR A 79 11.12 -26.20 26.33
N HIS A 80 12.03 -25.36 25.81
CA HIS A 80 13.42 -25.75 25.55
C HIS A 80 13.56 -27.06 24.73
N LEU A 81 12.63 -27.26 23.77
CA LEU A 81 12.53 -28.47 22.93
C LEU A 81 12.25 -29.76 23.70
N GLN A 82 11.84 -29.69 24.96
CA GLN A 82 11.50 -30.81 25.83
C GLN A 82 9.98 -30.80 26.14
N ASP A 83 9.46 -31.98 26.46
CA ASP A 83 8.08 -32.13 26.91
C ASP A 83 7.87 -31.38 28.24
N ALA A 84 6.79 -30.62 28.30
CA ALA A 84 6.45 -29.78 29.44
C ALA A 84 5.00 -30.03 29.91
N THR A 85 4.27 -28.99 30.26
CA THR A 85 2.91 -29.11 30.78
C THR A 85 1.89 -29.34 29.67
N PRO A 86 0.76 -30.06 29.95
CA PRO A 86 -0.32 -30.20 28.97
C PRO A 86 -1.01 -28.87 28.64
N LEU A 87 -1.50 -28.75 27.39
CA LEU A 87 -2.41 -27.73 26.94
C LEU A 87 -3.39 -28.34 25.94
N THR A 88 -4.39 -27.58 25.50
CA THR A 88 -5.22 -28.05 24.42
C THR A 88 -4.71 -27.56 23.07
N LEU A 89 -4.95 -28.34 22.02
CA LEU A 89 -4.65 -27.94 20.64
C LEU A 89 -5.43 -26.66 20.27
N GLY A 90 -6.64 -26.46 20.81
CA GLY A 90 -7.38 -25.22 20.66
C GLY A 90 -6.66 -24.00 21.25
N GLN A 91 -6.00 -24.16 22.42
CA GLN A 91 -5.18 -23.07 22.99
C GLN A 91 -3.98 -22.72 22.09
N GLU A 92 -3.31 -23.70 21.52
CA GLU A 92 -2.22 -23.45 20.57
C GLU A 92 -2.70 -22.71 19.34
N PHE A 93 -3.82 -23.14 18.71
CA PHE A 93 -4.42 -22.43 17.58
C PHE A 93 -4.92 -21.01 17.94
N SER A 94 -5.32 -20.79 19.21
CA SER A 94 -5.69 -19.43 19.63
C SER A 94 -4.50 -18.47 19.62
N GLY A 95 -3.32 -18.94 19.94
CA GLY A 95 -2.08 -18.17 19.79
C GLY A 95 -1.84 -17.74 18.33
N TYR A 96 -1.94 -18.68 17.38
CA TYR A 96 -1.80 -18.39 15.96
C TYR A 96 -2.84 -17.39 15.46
N ASN A 97 -4.10 -17.55 15.89
CA ASN A 97 -5.15 -16.60 15.53
C ASN A 97 -4.87 -15.20 16.08
N ASN A 98 -4.43 -15.08 17.32
CA ASN A 98 -4.11 -13.79 17.92
C ASN A 98 -2.98 -13.08 17.16
N GLN A 99 -1.93 -13.79 16.76
CA GLN A 99 -0.85 -13.23 15.95
C GLN A 99 -1.35 -12.68 14.63
N VAL A 100 -2.26 -13.39 13.95
CA VAL A 100 -2.88 -12.91 12.69
C VAL A 100 -3.72 -11.65 12.94
N GLU A 101 -4.53 -11.61 13.99
CA GLU A 101 -5.38 -10.44 14.32
C GLU A 101 -4.54 -9.20 14.65
N GLU A 102 -3.49 -9.37 15.43
CA GLU A 102 -2.55 -8.29 15.72
C GLU A 102 -1.81 -7.83 14.46
N GLY A 103 -1.42 -8.77 13.58
CA GLY A 103 -0.85 -8.46 12.27
C GLY A 103 -1.78 -7.61 11.42
N ILE A 104 -3.07 -7.97 11.34
CA ILE A 104 -4.10 -7.19 10.65
C ILE A 104 -4.20 -5.76 11.22
N SER A 105 -4.15 -5.63 12.55
CA SER A 105 -4.21 -4.32 13.21
C SER A 105 -2.99 -3.45 12.84
N ARG A 106 -1.78 -4.03 12.91
CA ARG A 106 -0.54 -3.33 12.53
C ARG A 106 -0.55 -2.87 11.07
N ILE A 107 -1.01 -3.73 10.13
CA ILE A 107 -1.14 -3.38 8.72
C ILE A 107 -2.13 -2.23 8.52
N LYS A 108 -3.29 -2.26 9.17
CA LYS A 108 -4.28 -1.18 9.09
C LYS A 108 -3.71 0.15 9.56
N ASN A 109 -2.93 0.14 10.64
CA ASN A 109 -2.30 1.34 11.18
C ASN A 109 -1.24 1.90 10.21
N SER A 110 -0.41 1.04 9.62
CA SER A 110 0.61 1.48 8.65
C SER A 110 0.01 2.04 7.35
N LEU A 111 -1.18 1.57 6.94
CA LEU A 111 -1.89 2.10 5.77
C LEU A 111 -2.22 3.58 5.89
N GLU A 112 -2.47 4.09 7.09
CA GLU A 112 -2.80 5.52 7.28
C GLU A 112 -1.65 6.43 6.82
N GLU A 113 -0.41 6.01 6.97
CA GLU A 113 0.76 6.75 6.49
C GLU A 113 1.00 6.50 4.98
N ILE A 114 0.73 5.30 4.48
CA ILE A 114 0.83 4.97 3.05
C ILE A 114 -0.14 5.82 2.22
N TYR A 115 -1.25 6.28 2.78
CA TYR A 115 -2.21 7.12 2.06
C TYR A 115 -1.70 8.53 1.74
N PHE A 116 -0.56 8.96 2.28
CA PHE A 116 0.03 10.25 1.93
C PHE A 116 0.90 10.13 0.67
N LEU A 117 0.60 10.95 -0.34
CA LEU A 117 1.25 10.92 -1.65
C LEU A 117 2.21 12.07 -1.83
N ALA A 118 3.38 11.78 -2.40
CA ALA A 118 4.38 12.77 -2.78
C ALA A 118 3.94 13.65 -3.97
N GLN A 119 2.90 13.22 -4.70
CA GLN A 119 2.41 13.85 -5.92
C GLN A 119 2.17 15.35 -5.74
N GLY A 120 2.69 16.13 -6.67
CA GLY A 120 2.69 17.60 -6.62
C GLY A 120 3.95 18.22 -6.04
N GLY A 121 4.90 17.41 -5.53
CA GLY A 121 6.25 17.87 -5.13
C GLY A 121 7.15 18.18 -6.32
N THR A 122 6.85 17.62 -7.48
CA THR A 122 7.64 17.67 -8.71
C THR A 122 9.08 17.16 -8.52
N ALA A 123 10.08 17.87 -9.02
CA ALA A 123 11.47 17.38 -9.05
C ALA A 123 12.12 17.24 -7.67
N VAL A 124 11.89 18.22 -6.77
CA VAL A 124 12.61 18.32 -5.49
C VAL A 124 11.72 18.61 -4.27
N GLY A 125 10.40 18.61 -4.44
CA GLY A 125 9.45 18.87 -3.34
C GLY A 125 8.86 20.27 -3.29
N THR A 126 9.37 21.21 -4.09
CA THR A 126 8.91 22.61 -4.13
C THR A 126 7.62 22.81 -4.94
N GLY A 127 7.23 21.83 -5.76
CA GLY A 127 6.08 21.98 -6.65
C GLY A 127 6.33 22.90 -7.84
N ILE A 128 7.60 23.06 -8.26
CA ILE A 128 7.96 23.91 -9.41
C ILE A 128 7.17 23.53 -10.67
N ASN A 129 6.78 24.50 -11.46
CA ASN A 129 5.97 24.36 -12.66
C ASN A 129 4.54 23.79 -12.44
N THR A 130 4.04 23.82 -11.21
CA THR A 130 2.66 23.43 -10.91
C THR A 130 1.74 24.67 -10.81
N LYS A 131 0.46 24.46 -11.08
CA LYS A 131 -0.58 25.46 -10.76
C LYS A 131 -0.90 25.41 -9.27
N LYS A 132 -1.41 26.51 -8.72
CA LYS A 132 -1.85 26.59 -7.32
C LYS A 132 -2.81 25.44 -6.97
N ASN A 133 -2.53 24.76 -5.85
CA ASN A 133 -3.28 23.59 -5.35
C ASN A 133 -3.29 22.38 -6.31
N PHE A 134 -2.27 22.22 -7.16
CA PHE A 134 -2.18 21.07 -8.06
C PHE A 134 -2.14 19.75 -7.26
N ASP A 135 -1.35 19.67 -6.20
CA ASP A 135 -1.25 18.51 -5.31
C ASP A 135 -2.61 18.07 -4.74
N LYS A 136 -3.42 19.02 -4.26
CA LYS A 136 -4.77 18.73 -3.74
C LYS A 136 -5.71 18.23 -4.84
N LYS A 137 -5.63 18.84 -6.02
CA LYS A 137 -6.49 18.48 -7.16
C LYS A 137 -6.17 17.10 -7.70
N ILE A 138 -4.89 16.79 -7.93
CA ILE A 138 -4.47 15.49 -8.46
C ILE A 138 -4.77 14.35 -7.46
N VAL A 139 -4.52 14.56 -6.18
CA VAL A 139 -4.82 13.55 -5.15
C VAL A 139 -6.34 13.35 -5.00
N LYS A 140 -7.14 14.40 -5.17
CA LYS A 140 -8.62 14.28 -5.22
C LYS A 140 -9.07 13.38 -6.37
N GLU A 141 -8.46 13.52 -7.54
CA GLU A 141 -8.78 12.68 -8.71
C GLU A 141 -8.33 11.22 -8.50
N ILE A 142 -7.13 11.00 -7.95
CA ILE A 142 -6.64 9.67 -7.55
C ILE A 142 -7.59 9.02 -6.55
N LYS A 143 -8.03 9.76 -5.53
CA LYS A 143 -9.03 9.28 -4.56
C LYS A 143 -10.34 8.85 -5.23
N LYS A 144 -10.84 9.65 -6.18
CA LYS A 144 -12.08 9.35 -6.90
C LYS A 144 -11.97 8.05 -7.71
N GLN A 145 -10.85 7.86 -8.42
CA GLN A 145 -10.63 6.69 -9.26
C GLN A 145 -10.34 5.43 -8.46
N SER A 146 -9.51 5.52 -7.43
CA SER A 146 -9.11 4.38 -6.59
C SER A 146 -10.13 3.99 -5.52
N LYS A 147 -11.04 4.89 -5.17
CA LYS A 147 -11.96 4.80 -4.01
C LYS A 147 -11.21 4.64 -2.67
N ILE A 148 -9.95 5.06 -2.62
CA ILE A 148 -9.12 5.08 -1.42
C ILE A 148 -8.90 6.52 -0.99
N ASN A 149 -8.90 6.79 0.32
CA ASN A 149 -8.82 8.14 0.88
C ASN A 149 -7.38 8.67 0.88
N PHE A 150 -6.73 8.74 -0.27
CA PHE A 150 -5.42 9.35 -0.41
C PHE A 150 -5.45 10.83 -0.03
N LYS A 151 -4.32 11.30 0.49
CA LYS A 151 -4.09 12.68 0.97
C LYS A 151 -2.76 13.20 0.39
N PRO A 152 -2.63 14.50 0.11
CA PRO A 152 -1.32 15.06 -0.22
C PRO A 152 -0.41 14.98 0.99
N ALA A 153 0.84 14.58 0.81
CA ALA A 153 1.82 14.54 1.88
C ALA A 153 2.00 15.93 2.50
N LYS A 154 2.10 15.97 3.82
CA LYS A 154 2.31 17.22 4.59
C LYS A 154 3.65 17.87 4.25
N ASN A 155 4.68 17.05 4.11
CA ASN A 155 6.01 17.45 3.71
C ASN A 155 6.41 16.70 2.42
N LYS A 156 6.49 17.44 1.31
CA LYS A 156 6.82 16.86 0.00
C LYS A 156 8.29 16.44 -0.08
N PHE A 157 9.18 17.11 0.63
CA PHE A 157 10.62 16.78 0.64
C PHE A 157 10.85 15.41 1.26
N SER A 158 10.26 15.15 2.42
CA SER A 158 10.31 13.83 3.07
C SER A 158 9.64 12.76 2.20
N ALA A 159 8.47 13.04 1.65
CA ALA A 159 7.71 12.06 0.86
C ALA A 159 8.38 11.66 -0.47
N LEU A 160 9.31 12.48 -0.99
CA LEU A 160 10.14 12.11 -2.13
C LEU A 160 11.33 11.23 -1.73
N ALA A 161 11.79 11.32 -0.48
CA ALA A 161 13.05 10.72 -0.05
C ALA A 161 12.88 9.35 0.63
N THR A 162 11.73 9.11 1.30
CA THR A 162 11.55 7.92 2.14
C THR A 162 10.27 7.15 1.83
N HIS A 163 10.31 5.84 2.13
CA HIS A 163 9.18 4.91 2.03
C HIS A 163 8.96 4.15 3.35
N ASP A 164 9.19 4.81 4.47
CA ASP A 164 9.20 4.21 5.81
C ASP A 164 7.89 3.48 6.13
N ALA A 165 6.74 4.05 5.79
CA ALA A 165 5.45 3.42 5.99
C ALA A 165 5.30 2.07 5.27
N ILE A 166 5.91 1.92 4.10
CA ILE A 166 5.93 0.65 3.34
C ILE A 166 6.88 -0.34 4.01
N ALA A 167 8.06 0.11 4.45
CA ALA A 167 9.02 -0.73 5.16
C ALA A 167 8.43 -1.26 6.48
N VAL A 168 7.77 -0.41 7.24
CA VAL A 168 7.04 -0.79 8.47
C VAL A 168 5.97 -1.84 8.17
N SER A 169 5.13 -1.62 7.16
CA SER A 169 4.09 -2.58 6.76
C SER A 169 4.68 -3.95 6.39
N TYR A 170 5.77 -3.96 5.60
CA TYR A 170 6.46 -5.18 5.21
C TYR A 170 7.08 -5.92 6.42
N THR A 171 7.75 -5.19 7.31
CA THR A 171 8.37 -5.77 8.50
C THR A 171 7.35 -6.48 9.39
N HIS A 172 6.19 -5.86 9.60
CA HIS A 172 5.11 -6.44 10.40
C HIS A 172 4.46 -7.67 9.78
N LEU A 173 4.54 -7.82 8.45
CA LEU A 173 4.09 -9.04 7.77
C LEU A 173 5.10 -10.17 7.86
N ARG A 174 6.40 -9.85 7.85
CA ARG A 174 7.46 -10.85 7.80
C ARG A 174 7.88 -11.38 9.19
N ALA A 175 7.60 -10.65 10.25
CA ALA A 175 8.03 -10.97 11.61
C ALA A 175 7.29 -12.19 12.23
N HIS A 176 6.47 -12.85 11.46
CA HIS A 176 5.68 -14.02 11.80
C HIS A 176 5.82 -15.09 10.71
#